data_177813cde2ea4dd5b619870739847207
#
_entry.id   177813cde2ea4dd5b619870739847207
#
_cell.length_a   1.000
_cell.length_b   1.000
_cell.length_c   1.000
_cell.angle_alpha   90.00
_cell.angle_beta   90.00
_cell.angle_gamma   90.00
#
_symmetry.space_group_name_H-M   'P 1'
#
loop_
_entity.id
_entity.type
_entity.pdbx_description
1 polymer ?
#
loop_
_entity_poly.entity_id
_entity_poly.type
_entity_poly.pdbx_seq_one_letter_code
_entity_poly.pdbx_strand_id
1 'polypeptide(L)'
;MSITFFLSAGAQNDVRPATITARQLAAFRSFARTRDKLVEQEDDDPLEAGSFEARVCPWSLASICALFDHDEGVIAIVEEAQFRGLNVRFYRDDQTRSISMRVADTPDGSRTVNLVDQTAHHVLDAMRLTDDHRGSIPITELRQILAEPTVRENLHQLDTGMSLDRLDQLADQADTDHDFRLVWG
;
A
#
# COMPACT_ATOMS: atom_id res chain seq x y z
N MET A 1 -18.22 -1.13 12.59
CA MET A 1 -17.35 -0.61 11.51
C MET A 1 -15.91 -0.66 12.00
N SER A 2 -14.95 -0.65 11.10
CA SER A 2 -13.52 -0.55 11.42
C SER A 2 -12.91 0.53 10.54
N ILE A 3 -11.85 1.16 11.02
CA ILE A 3 -11.03 2.12 10.26
C ILE A 3 -9.66 1.49 10.05
N THR A 4 -9.19 1.52 8.81
CA THR A 4 -7.89 0.97 8.44
C THR A 4 -6.91 2.10 8.20
N PHE A 5 -5.77 2.05 8.87
CA PHE A 5 -4.65 2.97 8.66
C PHE A 5 -3.61 2.28 7.78
N PHE A 6 -3.15 2.95 6.76
CA PHE A 6 -2.15 2.43 5.83
C PHE A 6 -1.31 3.55 5.22
N LEU A 7 -0.15 3.18 4.70
CA LEU A 7 0.68 4.10 3.94
C LEU A 7 0.21 4.13 2.48
N SER A 8 0.09 5.34 1.94
CA SER A 8 -0.15 5.56 0.53
C SER A 8 0.91 6.47 -0.04
N ALA A 9 1.46 6.10 -1.17
CA ALA A 9 2.30 7.00 -1.94
C ALA A 9 1.43 8.12 -2.51
N GLY A 10 1.86 9.36 -2.33
CA GLY A 10 1.16 10.53 -2.86
C GLY A 10 0.81 10.40 -4.35
N ALA A 11 -0.23 11.08 -4.79
CA ALA A 11 -0.96 10.90 -6.05
C ALA A 11 -0.19 11.17 -7.36
N GLN A 12 1.14 11.30 -7.35
CA GLN A 12 1.95 11.53 -8.55
C GLN A 12 2.40 10.21 -9.19
N ASN A 13 1.43 9.44 -9.69
CA ASN A 13 1.75 8.34 -10.59
C ASN A 13 1.36 8.76 -12.02
N ASP A 14 2.32 9.29 -12.77
CA ASP A 14 2.12 9.72 -14.17
C ASP A 14 2.09 8.54 -15.14
N VAL A 15 2.40 7.33 -14.67
CA VAL A 15 2.40 6.13 -15.51
C VAL A 15 0.98 5.58 -15.65
N ARG A 16 0.51 5.52 -16.89
CA ARG A 16 -0.83 5.01 -17.20
C ARG A 16 -0.91 3.49 -16.96
N PRO A 17 -2.05 2.99 -16.45
CA PRO A 17 -2.28 1.56 -16.36
C PRO A 17 -2.12 0.87 -17.72
N ALA A 18 -1.47 -0.30 -17.73
CA ALA A 18 -1.35 -1.14 -18.90
C ALA A 18 -2.42 -2.25 -18.86
N THR A 19 -3.04 -2.52 -20.02
CA THR A 19 -3.98 -3.63 -20.16
C THR A 19 -3.21 -4.91 -20.48
N ILE A 20 -3.48 -5.98 -19.69
CA ILE A 20 -2.82 -7.26 -19.87
C ILE A 20 -3.83 -8.39 -20.14
N THR A 21 -3.35 -9.49 -20.66
CA THR A 21 -4.17 -10.68 -20.90
C THR A 21 -4.26 -11.57 -19.67
N ALA A 22 -5.33 -12.37 -19.57
CA ALA A 22 -5.47 -13.36 -18.50
C ALA A 22 -4.32 -14.39 -18.50
N ARG A 23 -3.73 -14.69 -19.64
CA ARG A 23 -2.57 -15.56 -19.76
C ARG A 23 -1.32 -14.94 -19.14
N GLN A 24 -1.07 -13.67 -19.43
CA GLN A 24 0.05 -12.92 -18.86
C GLN A 24 -0.11 -12.78 -17.32
N LEU A 25 -1.34 -12.48 -16.85
CA LEU A 25 -1.65 -12.44 -15.42
C LEU A 25 -1.34 -13.76 -14.74
N ALA A 26 -1.80 -14.89 -15.29
CA ALA A 26 -1.57 -16.22 -14.75
C ALA A 26 -0.07 -16.57 -14.71
N ALA A 27 0.65 -16.26 -15.78
CA ALA A 27 2.09 -16.46 -15.86
C ALA A 27 2.85 -15.62 -14.82
N PHE A 28 2.49 -14.34 -14.69
CA PHE A 28 3.10 -13.45 -13.70
C PHE A 28 2.80 -13.90 -12.26
N ARG A 29 1.55 -14.26 -11.95
CA ARG A 29 1.17 -14.76 -10.63
C ARG A 29 1.94 -16.02 -10.24
N SER A 30 2.14 -16.95 -11.19
CA SER A 30 2.96 -18.13 -10.97
C SER A 30 4.42 -17.77 -10.73
N PHE A 31 4.97 -16.86 -11.53
CA PHE A 31 6.34 -16.35 -11.38
C PHE A 31 6.54 -15.68 -10.02
N ALA A 32 5.65 -14.77 -9.63
CA ALA A 32 5.73 -14.05 -8.36
C ALA A 32 5.61 -15.01 -7.15
N ARG A 33 4.70 -15.99 -7.22
CA ARG A 33 4.57 -17.02 -6.18
C ARG A 33 5.83 -17.85 -6.03
N THR A 34 6.43 -18.30 -7.12
CA THR A 34 7.66 -19.11 -7.10
C THR A 34 8.84 -18.35 -6.50
N ARG A 35 8.80 -17.03 -6.55
CA ARG A 35 9.84 -16.14 -6.04
C ARG A 35 9.52 -15.51 -4.68
N ASP A 36 8.42 -15.91 -4.05
CA ASP A 36 7.94 -15.32 -2.80
C ASP A 36 7.79 -13.79 -2.88
N LYS A 37 7.21 -13.33 -3.99
CA LYS A 37 7.00 -11.91 -4.29
C LYS A 37 5.55 -11.49 -4.30
N LEU A 38 4.61 -12.42 -4.10
CA LEU A 38 3.21 -12.09 -3.91
C LEU A 38 3.04 -11.41 -2.55
N VAL A 39 2.32 -10.31 -2.55
CA VAL A 39 1.84 -9.68 -1.33
C VAL A 39 0.45 -10.26 -1.06
N GLU A 40 0.37 -11.12 -0.06
CA GLU A 40 -0.92 -11.63 0.41
C GLU A 40 -1.60 -10.50 1.19
N GLN A 41 -2.77 -10.08 0.75
CA GLN A 41 -3.61 -9.20 1.54
C GLN A 41 -4.27 -10.03 2.64
N GLU A 42 -4.13 -9.60 3.89
CA GLU A 42 -4.73 -10.30 5.05
C GLU A 42 -6.27 -10.26 5.04
N ASP A 43 -6.87 -9.39 4.27
CA ASP A 43 -8.31 -9.30 4.07
C ASP A 43 -8.67 -9.83 2.68
N ASP A 44 -9.03 -11.11 2.62
CA ASP A 44 -9.78 -11.69 1.51
C ASP A 44 -11.19 -11.07 1.47
N ASP A 45 -11.33 -9.85 0.96
CA ASP A 45 -12.64 -9.41 0.50
C ASP A 45 -13.00 -10.23 -0.74
N PRO A 46 -13.99 -11.14 -0.63
CA PRO A 46 -14.39 -11.97 -1.76
C PRO A 46 -14.90 -11.16 -2.95
N LEU A 47 -15.18 -9.87 -2.79
CA LEU A 47 -15.57 -8.94 -3.87
C LEU A 47 -14.36 -8.46 -4.68
N GLU A 48 -13.15 -8.49 -4.11
CA GLU A 48 -11.89 -8.17 -4.81
C GLU A 48 -11.13 -9.41 -5.30
N ALA A 49 -11.74 -10.57 -5.39
CA ALA A 49 -11.14 -11.87 -5.75
C ALA A 49 -10.41 -11.93 -7.12
N GLY A 50 -10.05 -10.82 -7.70
CA GLY A 50 -9.25 -10.68 -8.93
C GLY A 50 -8.11 -9.68 -8.81
N SER A 51 -7.95 -8.98 -7.68
CA SER A 51 -6.84 -8.06 -7.46
C SER A 51 -5.77 -8.72 -6.60
N PHE A 52 -4.52 -8.44 -6.90
CA PHE A 52 -3.39 -8.80 -6.05
C PHE A 52 -2.23 -7.84 -6.31
N GLU A 53 -1.34 -7.78 -5.35
CA GLU A 53 -0.10 -7.03 -5.47
C GLU A 53 1.11 -7.97 -5.50
N ALA A 54 2.17 -7.50 -6.13
CA ALA A 54 3.43 -8.21 -6.15
C ALA A 54 4.60 -7.25 -6.05
N ARG A 55 5.61 -7.68 -5.32
CA ARG A 55 6.89 -7.00 -5.23
C ARG A 55 7.65 -7.09 -6.54
N VAL A 56 8.20 -5.99 -6.98
CA VAL A 56 9.12 -5.96 -8.10
C VAL A 56 10.51 -5.57 -7.63
N CYS A 57 11.50 -6.30 -8.07
CA CYS A 57 12.90 -6.01 -7.73
C CYS A 57 13.74 -5.91 -9.02
N PRO A 58 14.87 -5.19 -9.01
CA PRO A 58 15.70 -4.99 -10.20
C PRO A 58 16.09 -6.28 -10.91
N TRP A 59 16.31 -7.36 -10.16
CA TRP A 59 16.69 -8.67 -10.71
C TRP A 59 15.57 -9.39 -11.47
N SER A 60 14.32 -8.96 -11.28
CA SER A 60 13.16 -9.57 -11.96
C SER A 60 12.75 -8.84 -13.23
N LEU A 61 13.29 -7.64 -13.49
CA LEU A 61 12.85 -6.79 -14.61
C LEU A 61 12.90 -7.53 -15.95
N ALA A 62 14.01 -8.13 -16.30
CA ALA A 62 14.14 -8.85 -17.57
C ALA A 62 13.14 -10.01 -17.71
N SER A 63 12.89 -10.74 -16.63
CA SER A 63 11.93 -11.84 -16.61
C SER A 63 10.49 -11.33 -16.72
N ILE A 64 10.18 -10.21 -16.07
CA ILE A 64 8.86 -9.57 -16.14
C ILE A 64 8.64 -9.04 -17.56
N CYS A 65 9.60 -8.31 -18.13
CA CYS A 65 9.52 -7.83 -19.51
C CYS A 65 9.22 -8.96 -20.51
N ALA A 66 9.92 -10.10 -20.37
CA ALA A 66 9.69 -11.26 -21.24
C ALA A 66 8.29 -11.87 -21.07
N LEU A 67 7.72 -11.87 -19.86
CA LEU A 67 6.36 -12.37 -19.60
C LEU A 67 5.27 -11.53 -20.27
N PHE A 68 5.55 -10.26 -20.51
CA PHE A 68 4.64 -9.29 -21.09
C PHE A 68 5.03 -8.87 -22.52
N ASP A 69 5.78 -9.72 -23.22
CA ASP A 69 6.19 -9.50 -24.61
C ASP A 69 6.90 -8.15 -24.84
N HIS A 70 7.63 -7.68 -23.83
CA HIS A 70 8.30 -6.38 -23.82
C HIS A 70 7.38 -5.17 -24.04
N ASP A 71 6.14 -5.23 -23.54
CA ASP A 71 5.20 -4.12 -23.60
C ASP A 71 5.78 -2.89 -22.86
N GLU A 72 5.87 -1.77 -23.57
CA GLU A 72 6.48 -0.52 -23.06
C GLU A 72 5.71 0.03 -21.87
N GLY A 73 4.38 -0.10 -21.84
CA GLY A 73 3.55 0.34 -20.72
C GLY A 73 3.83 -0.47 -19.45
N VAL A 74 3.97 -1.79 -19.59
CA VAL A 74 4.33 -2.67 -18.46
C VAL A 74 5.75 -2.37 -17.97
N ILE A 75 6.70 -2.16 -18.88
CA ILE A 75 8.07 -1.80 -18.50
C ILE A 75 8.07 -0.50 -17.69
N ALA A 76 7.40 0.54 -18.16
CA ALA A 76 7.31 1.82 -17.46
C ALA A 76 6.71 1.67 -16.05
N ILE A 77 5.65 0.83 -15.89
CA ILE A 77 5.05 0.55 -14.59
C ILE A 77 6.05 -0.14 -13.65
N VAL A 78 6.79 -1.12 -14.15
CA VAL A 78 7.76 -1.87 -13.33
C VAL A 78 8.94 -0.98 -12.93
N GLU A 79 9.45 -0.17 -13.84
CA GLU A 79 10.54 0.78 -13.56
C GLU A 79 10.12 1.82 -12.53
N GLU A 80 8.92 2.40 -12.68
CA GLU A 80 8.38 3.37 -11.73
C GLU A 80 8.16 2.74 -10.35
N ALA A 81 7.58 1.53 -10.30
CA ALA A 81 7.41 0.82 -9.05
C ALA A 81 8.74 0.54 -8.34
N GLN A 82 9.76 0.14 -9.09
CA GLN A 82 11.11 -0.07 -8.56
C GLN A 82 11.76 1.22 -8.07
N PHE A 83 11.64 2.29 -8.85
CA PHE A 83 12.21 3.60 -8.51
C PHE A 83 11.61 4.16 -7.21
N ARG A 84 10.30 3.95 -7.02
CA ARG A 84 9.57 4.44 -5.84
C ARG A 84 9.52 3.46 -4.68
N GLY A 85 10.08 2.25 -4.80
CA GLY A 85 9.97 1.22 -3.77
C GLY A 85 8.52 0.75 -3.54
N LEU A 86 7.70 0.75 -4.59
CA LEU A 86 6.29 0.36 -4.55
C LEU A 86 6.08 -1.03 -5.15
N ASN A 87 4.93 -1.62 -4.84
CA ASN A 87 4.46 -2.83 -5.49
C ASN A 87 3.89 -2.53 -6.88
N VAL A 88 3.64 -3.57 -7.66
CA VAL A 88 2.73 -3.53 -8.80
C VAL A 88 1.40 -4.15 -8.41
N ARG A 89 0.30 -3.53 -8.81
CA ARG A 89 -1.06 -3.98 -8.53
C ARG A 89 -1.73 -4.43 -9.82
N PHE A 90 -2.40 -5.57 -9.73
CA PHE A 90 -3.25 -6.11 -10.79
C PHE A 90 -4.69 -6.06 -10.32
N TYR A 91 -5.57 -5.61 -11.19
CA TYR A 91 -6.99 -5.52 -10.89
C TYR A 91 -7.82 -5.72 -12.16
N ARG A 92 -9.08 -6.10 -11.98
CA ARG A 92 -10.05 -6.15 -13.08
C ARG A 92 -10.87 -4.87 -13.05
N ASP A 93 -10.89 -4.18 -14.17
CA ASP A 93 -11.75 -3.02 -14.35
C ASP A 93 -13.21 -3.47 -14.45
N ASP A 94 -14.08 -2.91 -13.60
CA ASP A 94 -15.47 -3.34 -13.50
C ASP A 94 -16.30 -2.95 -14.73
N GLN A 95 -15.92 -1.88 -15.40
CA GLN A 95 -16.65 -1.37 -16.58
C GLN A 95 -16.25 -2.11 -17.84
N THR A 96 -14.97 -2.25 -18.08
CA THR A 96 -14.43 -2.82 -19.31
C THR A 96 -14.19 -4.32 -19.22
N ARG A 97 -14.19 -4.89 -17.99
CA ARG A 97 -13.80 -6.28 -17.70
C ARG A 97 -12.36 -6.61 -18.11
N SER A 98 -11.59 -5.61 -18.51
CA SER A 98 -10.17 -5.78 -18.82
C SER A 98 -9.36 -5.99 -17.53
N ILE A 99 -8.25 -6.70 -17.68
CA ILE A 99 -7.28 -6.83 -16.61
C ILE A 99 -6.23 -5.75 -16.80
N SER A 100 -5.99 -4.99 -15.76
CA SER A 100 -5.06 -3.87 -15.78
C SER A 100 -3.95 -4.07 -14.77
N MET A 101 -2.76 -3.57 -15.12
CA MET A 101 -1.60 -3.49 -14.26
C MET A 101 -1.27 -2.01 -14.01
N ARG A 102 -0.95 -1.65 -12.78
CA ARG A 102 -0.49 -0.30 -12.42
C ARG A 102 0.56 -0.36 -11.31
N VAL A 103 1.22 0.74 -11.06
CA VAL A 103 1.98 0.91 -9.81
C VAL A 103 0.99 0.93 -8.65
N ALA A 104 1.28 0.20 -7.58
CA ALA A 104 0.45 0.24 -6.38
C ALA A 104 0.62 1.58 -5.64
N ASP A 105 -0.39 1.93 -4.87
CA ASP A 105 -0.34 3.13 -4.03
C ASP A 105 0.34 2.84 -2.68
N THR A 106 0.59 1.56 -2.39
CA THR A 106 1.17 1.07 -1.14
C THR A 106 2.65 0.73 -1.32
N PRO A 107 3.51 1.10 -0.35
CA PRO A 107 4.92 0.72 -0.38
C PRO A 107 5.11 -0.78 -0.18
N ASP A 108 6.23 -1.30 -0.66
CA ASP A 108 6.61 -2.69 -0.47
C ASP A 108 6.70 -3.03 1.03
N GLY A 109 6.01 -4.08 1.45
CA GLY A 109 5.99 -4.54 2.83
C GLY A 109 5.19 -3.65 3.79
N SER A 110 4.38 -2.70 3.27
CA SER A 110 3.53 -1.89 4.14
C SER A 110 2.54 -2.78 4.89
N ARG A 111 2.42 -2.52 6.18
CA ARG A 111 1.40 -3.14 7.03
C ARG A 111 0.20 -2.22 7.11
N THR A 112 -0.96 -2.80 7.24
CA THR A 112 -2.17 -2.08 7.58
C THR A 112 -2.42 -2.19 9.08
N VAL A 113 -2.99 -1.14 9.69
CA VAL A 113 -3.45 -1.16 11.08
C VAL A 113 -4.95 -1.04 11.06
N ASN A 114 -5.62 -2.15 11.28
CA ASN A 114 -7.09 -2.19 11.33
C ASN A 114 -7.56 -2.06 12.77
N LEU A 115 -8.34 -1.02 13.07
CA LEU A 115 -8.85 -0.74 14.40
C LEU A 115 -10.37 -0.70 14.37
N VAL A 116 -10.98 -1.21 15.45
CA VAL A 116 -12.42 -1.03 15.67
C VAL A 116 -12.73 0.46 15.76
N ASP A 117 -13.84 0.87 15.16
CA ASP A 117 -14.29 2.26 15.00
C ASP A 117 -14.04 3.15 16.24
N GLN A 118 -14.50 2.73 17.40
CA GLN A 118 -14.30 3.49 18.65
C GLN A 118 -12.82 3.66 19.01
N THR A 119 -12.01 2.61 18.85
CA THR A 119 -10.57 2.66 19.12
C THR A 119 -9.86 3.56 18.11
N ALA A 120 -10.26 3.48 16.83
CA ALA A 120 -9.70 4.32 15.79
C ALA A 120 -9.94 5.82 16.05
N HIS A 121 -11.16 6.19 16.46
CA HIS A 121 -11.48 7.56 16.83
C HIS A 121 -10.67 8.04 18.03
N HIS A 122 -10.50 7.21 19.05
CA HIS A 122 -9.63 7.56 20.19
C HIS A 122 -8.17 7.75 19.76
N VAL A 123 -7.68 6.95 18.82
CA VAL A 123 -6.32 7.11 18.28
C VAL A 123 -6.20 8.42 17.48
N LEU A 124 -7.17 8.74 16.63
CA LEU A 124 -7.21 10.01 15.89
C LEU A 124 -7.26 11.21 16.84
N ASP A 125 -8.10 11.17 17.88
CA ASP A 125 -8.20 12.21 18.89
C ASP A 125 -6.89 12.38 19.68
N ALA A 126 -6.26 11.28 20.12
CA ALA A 126 -4.98 11.30 20.78
C ALA A 126 -3.87 11.92 19.93
N MET A 127 -3.92 11.70 18.60
CA MET A 127 -3.03 12.33 17.62
C MET A 127 -3.47 13.75 17.24
N ARG A 128 -4.59 14.25 17.79
CA ARG A 128 -5.20 15.56 17.44
C ARG A 128 -5.53 15.70 15.95
N LEU A 129 -5.89 14.60 15.31
CA LEU A 129 -6.36 14.57 13.94
C LEU A 129 -7.88 14.73 13.89
N THR A 130 -8.39 15.00 12.68
CA THR A 130 -9.84 15.14 12.50
C THR A 130 -10.57 13.84 12.80
N ASP A 131 -11.74 13.95 13.41
CA ASP A 131 -12.62 12.83 13.75
C ASP A 131 -13.41 12.29 12.53
N ASP A 132 -12.95 12.63 11.33
CA ASP A 132 -13.56 12.14 10.10
C ASP A 132 -13.17 10.68 9.86
N HIS A 133 -14.15 9.87 9.43
CA HIS A 133 -13.93 8.46 9.08
C HIS A 133 -12.90 8.26 7.97
N ARG A 134 -12.50 9.31 7.26
CA ARG A 134 -11.50 9.28 6.20
C ARG A 134 -10.62 10.51 6.24
N GLY A 135 -9.35 10.29 6.08
CA GLY A 135 -8.40 11.40 6.02
C GLY A 135 -7.01 10.96 5.62
N SER A 136 -6.12 11.92 5.55
CA SER A 136 -4.71 11.64 5.32
C SER A 136 -3.82 12.76 5.81
N ILE A 137 -2.63 12.42 6.29
CA ILE A 137 -1.57 13.35 6.65
C ILE A 137 -0.25 12.93 6.01
N PRO A 138 0.68 13.87 5.73
CA PRO A 138 2.04 13.53 5.33
C PRO A 138 2.73 12.67 6.39
N ILE A 139 3.57 11.74 5.95
CA ILE A 139 4.32 10.87 6.87
C ILE A 139 5.26 11.67 7.80
N THR A 140 5.79 12.78 7.30
CA THR A 140 6.61 13.70 8.09
C THR A 140 5.83 14.33 9.25
N GLU A 141 4.55 14.63 9.04
CA GLU A 141 3.64 15.13 10.07
C GLU A 141 3.32 14.03 11.09
N LEU A 142 3.03 12.80 10.64
CA LEU A 142 2.85 11.66 11.54
C LEU A 142 4.06 11.48 12.46
N ARG A 143 5.28 11.50 11.91
CA ARG A 143 6.51 11.39 12.70
C ARG A 143 6.63 12.49 13.75
N GLN A 144 6.27 13.72 13.40
CA GLN A 144 6.27 14.84 14.36
C GLN A 144 5.25 14.61 15.49
N ILE A 145 4.04 14.20 15.14
CA ILE A 145 2.98 13.87 16.09
C ILE A 145 3.43 12.75 17.03
N LEU A 146 3.95 11.64 16.50
CA LEU A 146 4.42 10.51 17.31
C LEU A 146 5.67 10.82 18.13
N ALA A 147 6.44 11.85 17.79
CA ALA A 147 7.57 12.31 18.60
C ALA A 147 7.14 13.11 19.84
N GLU A 148 5.89 13.60 19.91
CA GLU A 148 5.39 14.35 21.06
C GLU A 148 5.16 13.43 22.27
N PRO A 149 5.80 13.70 23.44
CA PRO A 149 5.65 12.84 24.63
C PRO A 149 4.21 12.71 25.11
N THR A 150 3.43 13.79 25.03
CA THR A 150 2.01 13.80 25.43
C THR A 150 1.13 12.93 24.55
N VAL A 151 1.41 12.89 23.25
CA VAL A 151 0.69 12.02 22.30
C VAL A 151 1.02 10.56 22.58
N ARG A 152 2.29 10.23 22.77
CA ARG A 152 2.73 8.87 23.11
C ARG A 152 2.10 8.39 24.42
N GLU A 153 2.06 9.24 25.44
CA GLU A 153 1.43 8.92 26.71
C GLU A 153 -0.07 8.65 26.57
N ASN A 154 -0.78 9.50 25.81
CA ASN A 154 -2.20 9.32 25.54
C ASN A 154 -2.47 8.01 24.76
N LEU A 155 -1.70 7.74 23.71
CA LEU A 155 -1.80 6.50 22.95
C LEU A 155 -1.51 5.26 23.81
N HIS A 156 -0.57 5.36 24.74
CA HIS A 156 -0.21 4.27 25.66
C HIS A 156 -1.32 3.99 26.69
N GLN A 157 -2.04 5.04 27.14
CA GLN A 157 -3.15 4.94 28.09
C GLN A 157 -4.42 4.31 27.48
N LEU A 158 -4.56 4.33 26.15
CA LEU A 158 -5.71 3.73 25.46
C LEU A 158 -5.70 2.18 25.49
N ASP A 159 -4.81 1.56 26.25
CA ASP A 159 -4.57 0.10 26.30
C ASP A 159 -4.29 -0.52 24.92
N THR A 160 -3.90 0.32 24.00
CA THR A 160 -3.62 0.00 22.61
C THR A 160 -2.11 0.04 22.35
N GLY A 161 -1.29 -0.44 23.30
CA GLY A 161 0.17 -0.51 23.13
C GLY A 161 0.56 -1.11 21.78
N MET A 162 -0.23 -2.05 21.27
CA MET A 162 -0.11 -2.57 19.91
C MET A 162 -0.37 -1.51 18.81
N SER A 163 -1.20 -0.49 19.06
CA SER A 163 -1.50 0.55 18.07
C SER A 163 -0.35 1.54 17.93
N LEU A 164 0.28 1.94 19.02
CA LEU A 164 1.45 2.83 18.99
C LEU A 164 2.62 2.16 18.27
N ASP A 165 2.96 0.92 18.62
CA ASP A 165 4.04 0.16 17.98
C ASP A 165 3.79 -0.03 16.47
N ARG A 166 2.54 -0.24 16.08
CA ARG A 166 2.16 -0.38 14.67
C ARG A 166 2.22 0.95 13.92
N LEU A 167 1.81 2.06 14.53
CA LEU A 167 1.94 3.39 13.95
C LEU A 167 3.42 3.82 13.84
N ASP A 168 4.24 3.52 14.83
CA ASP A 168 5.69 3.70 14.75
C ASP A 168 6.28 2.88 13.60
N GLN A 169 5.87 1.61 13.45
CA GLN A 169 6.30 0.77 12.34
C GLN A 169 5.86 1.33 10.98
N LEU A 170 4.64 1.87 10.85
CA LEU A 170 4.20 2.54 9.63
C LEU A 170 5.06 3.77 9.35
N ALA A 171 5.34 4.58 10.36
CA ALA A 171 6.18 5.76 10.22
C ALA A 171 7.62 5.43 9.80
N ASP A 172 8.17 4.32 10.32
CA ASP A 172 9.53 3.88 10.00
C ASP A 172 9.66 3.24 8.61
N GLN A 173 8.58 2.61 8.11
CA GLN A 173 8.58 1.94 6.80
C GLN A 173 8.62 2.92 5.62
N ALA A 174 8.15 4.14 5.81
CA ALA A 174 8.16 5.13 4.75
C ALA A 174 9.57 5.69 4.55
N ASP A 175 10.11 5.55 3.34
CA ASP A 175 11.35 6.23 2.96
C ASP A 175 11.15 7.75 3.05
N THR A 176 12.19 8.46 3.51
CA THR A 176 12.16 9.93 3.66
C THR A 176 12.17 10.66 2.32
N ASP A 177 12.60 9.99 1.26
CA ASP A 177 12.77 10.58 -0.07
C ASP A 177 11.46 10.55 -0.90
N HIS A 178 10.41 9.89 -0.40
CA HIS A 178 9.14 9.77 -1.11
C HIS A 178 8.01 10.46 -0.35
N ASP A 179 7.07 11.04 -1.09
CA ASP A 179 5.88 11.73 -0.53
C ASP A 179 4.83 10.70 -0.06
N PHE A 180 5.16 9.96 0.99
CA PHE A 180 4.21 9.06 1.62
C PHE A 180 3.26 9.80 2.55
N ARG A 181 2.04 9.30 2.61
CA ARG A 181 0.98 9.78 3.49
C ARG A 181 0.43 8.62 4.33
N LEU A 182 0.18 8.87 5.61
CA LEU A 182 -0.74 8.03 6.37
C LEU A 182 -2.15 8.33 5.87
N VAL A 183 -2.87 7.29 5.50
CA VAL A 183 -4.29 7.37 5.09
C VAL A 183 -5.11 6.53 6.04
N TRP A 184 -6.33 6.95 6.35
CA TRP A 184 -7.30 6.16 7.10
C TRP A 184 -8.68 6.22 6.44
N GLY A 185 -9.45 5.08 6.51
CA GLY A 185 -10.77 4.97 5.91
C GLY A 185 -11.43 3.62 6.14
#